data_c3dc1e68ab9a376d7b6fcb4bbeeae522
#
_entry.id   c3dc1e68ab9a376d7b6fcb4bbeeae522
#
_cell.length_a   1.000
_cell.length_b   1.000
_cell.length_c   1.000
_cell.angle_alpha   90.00
_cell.angle_beta   90.00
_cell.angle_gamma   90.00
#
_symmetry.space_group_name_H-M   'P 1'
#
loop_
_entity.id
_entity.type
_entity.pdbx_description
1 polymer ?
#
loop_
_entity_poly.entity_id
_entity_poly.type
_entity_poly.pdbx_seq_one_letter_code
_entity_poly.pdbx_strand_id
1 'polypeptide(L)'
;MKIYKSYFLIRCQSKNRFHILFAAFILFLFNNQLFAQTDYADLKNWAAHPWKSDMSDSVPKPLQASYIKDSVADVFFIYPTSYTSKNFTEWNAAIDDEAINAKTDRTSILYQASAFNESSRVFAPRYRQANLEAFFIDTVTARPYFDTAYADVKNAFMYYLEQLNQGRPIIIASHSQGTVHAARLLKEFFEGNMLMNKLICAYIIGMPIPENYFSQLSVCDQPSSTGCFVSWRTYKKGYEPEFIKKENFKAIVVNPLTWTTTGTLAASSLNKGAVLKNFNKIVPAVVNAQVHGNMLWSCKPNVPGRLFFTKKNFHIGDINLFYLNIRENVKNRIAAFWKK
;
A
#
# COMPACT_ATOMS: atom_id res chain seq x y z
N MET A 1 -85.65 -2.94 0.67
CA MET A 1 -86.57 -2.83 1.85
C MET A 1 -85.68 -3.05 3.12
N LYS A 2 -85.64 -2.02 3.94
CA LYS A 2 -85.18 -1.97 5.38
C LYS A 2 -83.79 -2.48 5.73
N ILE A 3 -82.80 -1.60 6.04
CA ILE A 3 -82.56 -0.82 7.30
C ILE A 3 -82.30 -1.74 8.49
N TYR A 4 -81.09 -1.71 9.09
CA TYR A 4 -80.76 -1.04 10.35
C TYR A 4 -79.32 -1.25 10.77
N LYS A 5 -78.75 -0.15 11.26
CA LYS A 5 -77.54 0.13 11.99
C LYS A 5 -77.18 -0.89 13.09
N SER A 6 -75.84 -1.03 13.34
CA SER A 6 -75.30 -0.97 14.69
C SER A 6 -73.85 -0.56 14.66
N TYR A 7 -73.63 0.59 15.22
CA TYR A 7 -72.28 1.06 15.74
C TYR A 7 -71.96 0.26 16.98
N PHE A 8 -70.74 -0.28 17.07
CA PHE A 8 -70.10 -0.45 18.38
C PHE A 8 -68.59 -0.32 18.28
N LEU A 9 -68.08 0.58 19.06
CA LEU A 9 -66.78 0.93 19.51
C LEU A 9 -65.74 -0.20 19.49
N ILE A 10 -64.59 0.05 18.81
CA ILE A 10 -63.32 -0.48 19.25
C ILE A 10 -62.42 0.73 19.56
N ARG A 11 -62.29 0.97 20.87
CA ARG A 11 -61.42 1.99 21.46
C ARG A 11 -60.08 1.34 21.80
N CYS A 12 -59.01 1.95 21.33
CA CYS A 12 -57.73 2.05 22.02
C CYS A 12 -56.90 0.78 22.24
N GLN A 13 -55.96 0.50 21.30
CA GLN A 13 -54.65 -0.10 21.60
C GLN A 13 -53.57 0.40 20.63
N SER A 14 -53.38 1.70 20.48
CA SER A 14 -52.36 2.26 19.60
C SER A 14 -51.22 2.99 20.32
N LYS A 15 -51.18 3.03 21.65
CA LYS A 15 -50.14 3.77 22.41
C LYS A 15 -48.87 2.96 22.69
N ASN A 16 -48.91 1.63 22.77
CA ASN A 16 -47.73 0.83 23.11
C ASN A 16 -46.82 0.48 21.90
N ARG A 17 -47.31 0.51 20.67
CA ARG A 17 -46.48 0.24 19.48
C ARG A 17 -45.55 1.41 19.12
N PHE A 18 -45.96 2.63 19.39
CA PHE A 18 -45.13 3.83 19.14
C PHE A 18 -43.92 3.92 20.07
N HIS A 19 -44.08 3.51 21.31
CA HIS A 19 -42.99 3.51 22.28
C HIS A 19 -41.95 2.40 22.03
N ILE A 20 -42.38 1.22 21.51
CA ILE A 20 -41.49 0.12 21.16
C ILE A 20 -40.69 0.45 19.90
N LEU A 21 -41.30 1.09 18.89
CA LEU A 21 -40.62 1.53 17.67
C LEU A 21 -39.62 2.67 17.93
N PHE A 22 -39.98 3.59 18.85
CA PHE A 22 -39.09 4.69 19.22
C PHE A 22 -37.91 4.21 20.08
N ALA A 23 -38.12 3.26 21.00
CA ALA A 23 -37.06 2.61 21.77
C ALA A 23 -36.11 1.75 20.87
N ALA A 24 -36.65 1.04 19.87
CA ALA A 24 -35.86 0.30 18.89
C ALA A 24 -35.06 1.23 17.97
N PHE A 25 -35.61 2.39 17.59
CA PHE A 25 -34.90 3.40 16.80
C PHE A 25 -33.77 4.07 17.60
N ILE A 26 -33.99 4.35 18.89
CA ILE A 26 -32.92 4.87 19.77
C ILE A 26 -31.84 3.82 20.02
N LEU A 27 -32.19 2.53 20.21
CA LEU A 27 -31.21 1.45 20.35
C LEU A 27 -30.42 1.20 19.05
N PHE A 28 -31.01 1.43 17.88
CA PHE A 28 -30.32 1.35 16.59
C PHE A 28 -29.33 2.52 16.37
N LEU A 29 -29.60 3.70 16.97
CA LEU A 29 -28.69 4.85 16.95
C LEU A 29 -27.51 4.70 17.91
N PHE A 30 -27.62 3.90 18.97
CA PHE A 30 -26.55 3.69 19.94
C PHE A 30 -25.60 2.53 19.61
N ASN A 31 -25.93 1.68 18.61
CA ASN A 31 -25.01 0.60 18.19
C ASN A 31 -24.06 0.95 17.03
N ASN A 32 -24.12 2.17 16.50
CA ASN A 32 -22.98 2.73 15.79
C ASN A 32 -21.98 3.21 16.84
N GLN A 33 -21.08 2.35 17.28
CA GLN A 33 -19.79 2.81 17.78
C GLN A 33 -19.15 3.58 16.63
N LEU A 34 -19.37 4.89 16.63
CA LEU A 34 -18.56 5.84 15.88
C LEU A 34 -17.12 5.67 16.43
N PHE A 35 -16.37 4.74 15.87
CA PHE A 35 -14.91 4.83 16.00
C PHE A 35 -14.57 6.22 15.49
N ALA A 36 -14.09 7.08 16.39
CA ALA A 36 -13.70 8.43 16.01
C ALA A 36 -12.78 8.31 14.78
N GLN A 37 -13.23 8.90 13.69
CA GLN A 37 -12.46 8.91 12.44
C GLN A 37 -11.15 9.64 12.73
N THR A 38 -10.01 9.05 12.31
CA THR A 38 -8.70 9.68 12.46
C THR A 38 -8.69 11.05 11.79
N ASP A 39 -8.32 12.08 12.52
CA ASP A 39 -8.19 13.43 12.00
C ASP A 39 -6.87 13.59 11.23
N TYR A 40 -6.92 13.51 9.91
CA TYR A 40 -5.76 13.70 9.03
C TYR A 40 -5.39 15.17 8.78
N ALA A 41 -6.10 16.13 9.37
CA ALA A 41 -5.62 17.51 9.47
C ALA A 41 -4.43 17.63 10.45
N ASP A 42 -4.34 16.73 11.43
CA ASP A 42 -3.23 16.69 12.37
C ASP A 42 -2.02 15.93 11.75
N LEU A 43 -0.89 16.62 11.60
CA LEU A 43 0.34 16.08 11.04
C LEU A 43 0.92 14.88 11.80
N LYS A 44 0.55 14.68 13.10
CA LYS A 44 0.96 13.49 13.86
C LYS A 44 0.39 12.20 13.27
N ASN A 45 -0.76 12.26 12.58
CA ASN A 45 -1.41 11.13 11.94
C ASN A 45 -0.83 10.79 10.55
N TRP A 46 0.32 11.38 10.23
CA TRP A 46 1.12 11.03 9.05
C TRP A 46 2.49 10.51 9.50
N ALA A 47 2.93 9.41 8.91
CA ALA A 47 4.30 8.91 9.07
C ALA A 47 5.28 9.70 8.19
N ALA A 48 4.81 10.14 6.99
CA ALA A 48 5.53 11.08 6.14
C ALA A 48 4.58 12.16 5.61
N HIS A 49 5.04 13.40 5.60
CA HIS A 49 4.26 14.53 5.11
C HIS A 49 5.19 15.69 4.70
N PRO A 50 5.00 16.34 3.53
CA PRO A 50 5.94 17.34 3.02
C PRO A 50 6.08 18.61 3.89
N TRP A 51 5.19 18.83 4.86
CA TRP A 51 5.19 19.99 5.75
C TRP A 51 5.72 19.68 7.15
N LYS A 52 6.33 18.53 7.35
CA LYS A 52 7.09 18.19 8.56
C LYS A 52 8.40 17.50 8.18
N SER A 53 9.40 17.57 9.05
CA SER A 53 10.61 16.78 8.91
C SER A 53 10.34 15.34 9.35
N ASP A 54 10.64 14.37 8.49
CA ASP A 54 10.46 12.96 8.78
C ASP A 54 11.49 12.06 8.05
N MET A 55 11.40 10.76 8.29
CA MET A 55 12.37 9.81 7.75
C MET A 55 12.32 9.68 6.22
N SER A 56 11.24 10.06 5.56
CA SER A 56 11.15 10.03 4.09
C SER A 56 11.99 11.13 3.43
N ASP A 57 12.37 12.19 4.14
CA ASP A 57 13.26 13.23 3.66
C ASP A 57 14.72 12.78 3.56
N SER A 58 15.05 11.63 4.13
CA SER A 58 16.39 11.10 4.19
C SER A 58 16.92 10.76 2.79
N VAL A 59 18.17 11.14 2.53
CA VAL A 59 18.88 10.85 1.29
C VAL A 59 20.16 10.07 1.64
N PRO A 60 20.39 8.87 1.05
CA PRO A 60 21.62 8.13 1.26
C PRO A 60 22.85 8.99 0.98
N LYS A 61 23.84 8.97 1.87
CA LYS A 61 25.03 9.85 1.81
C LYS A 61 25.66 9.95 0.41
N PRO A 62 25.84 8.86 -0.38
CA PRO A 62 26.42 8.96 -1.72
C PRO A 62 25.60 9.77 -2.73
N LEU A 63 24.31 10.01 -2.47
CA LEU A 63 23.44 10.78 -3.35
C LEU A 63 23.31 12.25 -2.95
N GLN A 64 23.73 12.63 -1.74
CA GLN A 64 23.49 13.98 -1.19
C GLN A 64 24.08 15.09 -2.04
N ALA A 65 25.27 14.88 -2.60
CA ALA A 65 25.96 15.91 -3.40
C ALA A 65 25.25 16.21 -4.73
N SER A 66 24.51 15.26 -5.29
CA SER A 66 23.76 15.41 -6.55
C SER A 66 22.26 15.52 -6.35
N TYR A 67 21.81 15.52 -5.09
CA TYR A 67 20.39 15.56 -4.78
C TYR A 67 19.78 16.92 -5.05
N ILE A 68 18.85 16.97 -5.99
CA ILE A 68 18.01 18.13 -6.27
C ILE A 68 16.56 17.70 -6.13
N LYS A 69 15.86 18.23 -5.13
CA LYS A 69 14.45 17.95 -4.93
C LYS A 69 13.62 18.63 -6.00
N ASP A 70 13.02 17.83 -6.87
CA ASP A 70 12.08 18.29 -7.91
C ASP A 70 10.71 17.65 -7.68
N SER A 71 9.90 18.27 -6.82
CA SER A 71 8.63 17.73 -6.37
C SER A 71 7.47 18.14 -7.28
N VAL A 72 7.48 17.73 -8.55
CA VAL A 72 6.41 18.03 -9.53
C VAL A 72 5.23 17.07 -9.49
N ALA A 73 5.32 15.99 -8.71
CA ALA A 73 4.29 14.99 -8.48
C ALA A 73 4.12 14.71 -6.98
N ASP A 74 3.11 13.94 -6.63
CA ASP A 74 2.91 13.42 -5.29
C ASP A 74 3.06 11.90 -5.29
N VAL A 75 3.63 11.33 -4.23
CA VAL A 75 3.50 9.91 -3.91
C VAL A 75 2.67 9.74 -2.66
N PHE A 76 1.61 8.94 -2.76
CA PHE A 76 0.86 8.45 -1.61
C PHE A 76 1.37 7.05 -1.30
N PHE A 77 2.13 6.92 -0.19
CA PHE A 77 2.83 5.70 0.18
C PHE A 77 2.09 4.97 1.30
N ILE A 78 1.72 3.72 1.05
CA ILE A 78 1.06 2.84 2.02
C ILE A 78 2.06 1.77 2.46
N TYR A 79 2.60 1.92 3.66
CA TYR A 79 3.68 1.08 4.18
C TYR A 79 3.19 -0.31 4.63
N PRO A 80 4.10 -1.30 4.75
CA PRO A 80 3.80 -2.62 5.30
C PRO A 80 3.50 -2.54 6.80
N THR A 81 2.87 -3.58 7.35
CA THR A 81 2.70 -3.66 8.79
C THR A 81 4.04 -3.78 9.53
N SER A 82 4.23 -2.95 10.53
CA SER A 82 5.27 -3.05 11.54
C SER A 82 4.79 -3.79 12.79
N TYR A 83 3.50 -4.07 12.88
CA TYR A 83 2.85 -4.78 13.98
C TYR A 83 3.07 -6.30 13.82
N THR A 84 4.20 -6.78 14.30
CA THR A 84 4.69 -8.15 14.08
C THR A 84 4.89 -8.95 15.37
N SER A 85 4.46 -8.42 16.53
CA SER A 85 4.50 -9.15 17.80
C SER A 85 3.56 -10.35 17.73
N LYS A 86 3.99 -11.50 18.25
CA LYS A 86 3.13 -12.66 18.48
C LYS A 86 2.31 -12.55 19.76
N ASN A 87 2.77 -11.70 20.69
CA ASN A 87 2.06 -11.38 21.91
C ASN A 87 1.30 -10.07 21.67
N PHE A 88 0.04 -10.18 21.32
CA PHE A 88 -0.85 -9.03 21.09
C PHE A 88 -2.24 -9.35 21.65
N THR A 89 -2.95 -8.30 22.08
CA THR A 89 -4.33 -8.38 22.57
C THR A 89 -5.33 -7.95 21.53
N GLU A 90 -4.95 -6.96 20.71
CA GLU A 90 -5.79 -6.40 19.67
C GLU A 90 -5.23 -6.72 18.28
N TRP A 91 -6.09 -7.13 17.36
CA TRP A 91 -5.67 -7.45 15.99
C TRP A 91 -5.22 -6.25 15.15
N ASN A 92 -5.65 -5.06 15.52
CA ASN A 92 -5.20 -3.82 14.89
C ASN A 92 -4.40 -2.98 15.90
N ALA A 93 -3.26 -2.46 15.48
CA ALA A 93 -2.48 -1.53 16.28
C ALA A 93 -3.26 -0.23 16.51
N ALA A 94 -3.14 0.38 17.69
CA ALA A 94 -3.60 1.73 17.88
C ALA A 94 -2.85 2.69 16.93
N ILE A 95 -3.53 3.71 16.43
CA ILE A 95 -2.93 4.63 15.45
C ILE A 95 -1.80 5.47 16.06
N ASP A 96 -1.86 5.69 17.34
CA ASP A 96 -0.92 6.45 18.16
C ASP A 96 0.07 5.56 18.94
N ASP A 97 0.13 4.25 18.65
CA ASP A 97 1.15 3.36 19.23
C ASP A 97 2.57 3.84 18.87
N GLU A 98 3.23 4.48 19.82
CA GLU A 98 4.54 5.09 19.62
C GLU A 98 5.62 4.09 19.22
N ALA A 99 5.59 2.87 19.77
CA ALA A 99 6.60 1.84 19.48
C ALA A 99 6.47 1.31 18.04
N ILE A 100 5.24 1.03 17.61
CA ILE A 100 4.93 0.59 16.24
C ILE A 100 5.21 1.73 15.26
N ASN A 101 4.81 2.96 15.59
CA ASN A 101 5.05 4.14 14.78
C ASN A 101 6.55 4.42 14.60
N ALA A 102 7.33 4.41 15.69
CA ALA A 102 8.77 4.58 15.63
C ALA A 102 9.47 3.45 14.85
N LYS A 103 8.97 2.21 14.92
CA LYS A 103 9.48 1.10 14.09
C LYS A 103 9.16 1.34 12.61
N THR A 104 7.94 1.76 12.29
CA THR A 104 7.52 2.10 10.91
C THR A 104 8.41 3.20 10.33
N ASP A 105 8.63 4.27 11.09
CA ASP A 105 9.43 5.42 10.65
C ASP A 105 10.88 5.03 10.35
N ARG A 106 11.53 4.28 11.25
CA ARG A 106 12.93 3.85 11.11
C ARG A 106 13.13 2.70 10.10
N THR A 107 12.06 2.05 9.65
CA THR A 107 12.15 0.95 8.67
C THR A 107 11.50 1.35 7.35
N SER A 108 10.18 1.30 7.26
CA SER A 108 9.47 1.45 6.00
C SER A 108 9.54 2.87 5.45
N ILE A 109 9.41 3.89 6.30
CA ILE A 109 9.50 5.28 5.84
C ILE A 109 10.93 5.60 5.40
N LEU A 110 11.92 5.29 6.25
CA LEU A 110 13.33 5.53 5.94
C LEU A 110 13.81 4.77 4.69
N TYR A 111 13.51 3.47 4.59
CA TYR A 111 14.13 2.60 3.60
C TYR A 111 13.30 2.39 2.32
N GLN A 112 12.00 2.70 2.36
CA GLN A 112 11.12 2.46 1.22
C GLN A 112 10.51 3.77 0.69
N ALA A 113 9.84 4.57 1.54
CA ALA A 113 9.22 5.81 1.11
C ALA A 113 10.25 6.84 0.60
N SER A 114 11.45 6.89 1.19
CA SER A 114 12.53 7.77 0.76
C SER A 114 13.03 7.51 -0.67
N ALA A 115 12.75 6.34 -1.26
CA ALA A 115 13.07 6.08 -2.65
C ALA A 115 12.33 7.02 -3.63
N PHE A 116 11.26 7.64 -3.20
CA PHE A 116 10.39 8.51 -4.00
C PHE A 116 10.64 10.01 -3.79
N ASN A 117 11.47 10.41 -2.83
CA ASN A 117 11.55 11.78 -2.33
C ASN A 117 12.23 12.80 -3.27
N GLU A 118 12.98 12.34 -4.28
CA GLU A 118 13.66 13.25 -5.22
C GLU A 118 12.68 13.96 -6.15
N SER A 119 11.70 13.22 -6.65
CA SER A 119 10.81 13.69 -7.70
C SER A 119 9.36 13.87 -7.25
N SER A 120 9.07 13.61 -5.96
CA SER A 120 7.70 13.68 -5.43
C SER A 120 7.66 14.24 -4.02
N ARG A 121 6.54 14.90 -3.68
CA ARG A 121 6.16 15.10 -2.28
C ARG A 121 5.69 13.75 -1.74
N VAL A 122 6.15 13.37 -0.55
CA VAL A 122 5.82 12.07 0.05
C VAL A 122 4.73 12.25 1.10
N PHE A 123 3.62 11.51 0.93
CA PHE A 123 2.53 11.41 1.88
C PHE A 123 2.38 9.95 2.31
N ALA A 124 2.51 9.66 3.59
CA ALA A 124 2.30 8.32 4.14
C ALA A 124 1.43 8.43 5.40
N PRO A 125 0.15 8.09 5.34
CA PRO A 125 -0.72 8.20 6.51
C PRO A 125 -0.39 7.12 7.54
N ARG A 126 -0.53 7.44 8.83
CA ARG A 126 -0.64 6.40 9.86
C ARG A 126 -2.00 5.73 9.72
N TYR A 127 -2.07 4.45 9.98
CA TYR A 127 -3.30 3.68 9.93
C TYR A 127 -3.25 2.54 10.94
N ARG A 128 -4.37 2.06 11.40
CA ARG A 128 -4.48 0.93 12.33
C ARG A 128 -4.06 -0.36 11.64
N GLN A 129 -2.75 -0.60 11.58
CA GLN A 129 -2.15 -1.76 10.93
C GLN A 129 -2.72 -3.05 11.50
N ALA A 130 -3.16 -3.99 10.65
CA ALA A 130 -3.46 -5.34 11.11
C ALA A 130 -2.16 -6.05 11.52
N ASN A 131 -2.23 -6.87 12.59
CA ASN A 131 -1.10 -7.68 13.00
C ASN A 131 -0.67 -8.63 11.86
N LEU A 132 0.62 -8.92 11.77
CA LEU A 132 1.16 -9.83 10.76
C LEU A 132 0.47 -11.21 10.77
N GLU A 133 0.07 -11.70 11.94
CA GLU A 133 -0.62 -12.99 12.09
C GLU A 133 -1.98 -13.02 11.36
N ALA A 134 -2.57 -11.87 11.05
CA ALA A 134 -3.80 -11.81 10.25
C ALA A 134 -3.65 -12.37 8.82
N PHE A 135 -2.43 -12.48 8.30
CA PHE A 135 -2.15 -13.14 7.01
C PHE A 135 -2.14 -14.68 7.10
N PHE A 136 -2.13 -15.25 8.30
CA PHE A 136 -1.98 -16.69 8.52
C PHE A 136 -3.24 -17.36 9.09
N ILE A 137 -4.29 -16.60 9.33
CA ILE A 137 -5.62 -17.11 9.67
C ILE A 137 -6.53 -17.12 8.43
N ASP A 138 -7.71 -17.74 8.55
CA ASP A 138 -8.65 -17.78 7.43
C ASP A 138 -9.14 -16.38 7.01
N THR A 139 -9.44 -16.23 5.73
CA THR A 139 -9.76 -14.93 5.12
C THR A 139 -11.01 -14.28 5.70
N VAL A 140 -12.00 -15.07 6.14
CA VAL A 140 -13.26 -14.52 6.69
C VAL A 140 -13.00 -13.87 8.03
N THR A 141 -12.26 -14.56 8.91
CA THR A 141 -11.83 -14.06 10.23
C THR A 141 -10.88 -12.87 10.11
N ALA A 142 -9.96 -12.88 9.12
CA ALA A 142 -8.99 -11.80 8.93
C ALA A 142 -9.61 -10.51 8.36
N ARG A 143 -10.69 -10.62 7.58
CA ARG A 143 -11.30 -9.50 6.83
C ARG A 143 -11.57 -8.27 7.67
N PRO A 144 -12.22 -8.33 8.86
CA PRO A 144 -12.51 -7.13 9.65
C PRO A 144 -11.25 -6.32 10.01
N TYR A 145 -10.12 -6.98 10.22
CA TYR A 145 -8.86 -6.33 10.60
C TYR A 145 -8.24 -5.58 9.42
N PHE A 146 -8.29 -6.17 8.21
CA PHE A 146 -7.89 -5.49 7.00
C PHE A 146 -8.88 -4.39 6.58
N ASP A 147 -10.18 -4.55 6.86
CA ASP A 147 -11.18 -3.53 6.58
C ASP A 147 -11.00 -2.31 7.48
N THR A 148 -10.67 -2.50 8.76
CA THR A 148 -10.33 -1.42 9.70
C THR A 148 -9.10 -0.64 9.20
N ALA A 149 -8.04 -1.33 8.82
CA ALA A 149 -6.83 -0.72 8.27
C ALA A 149 -7.10 0.03 6.96
N TYR A 150 -7.90 -0.55 6.08
CA TYR A 150 -8.29 0.09 4.82
C TYR A 150 -9.15 1.32 5.01
N ALA A 151 -10.06 1.32 5.97
CA ALA A 151 -10.91 2.48 6.28
C ALA A 151 -10.05 3.71 6.64
N ASP A 152 -9.00 3.53 7.43
CA ASP A 152 -8.07 4.61 7.77
C ASP A 152 -7.30 5.09 6.54
N VAL A 153 -6.76 4.18 5.73
CA VAL A 153 -6.05 4.51 4.48
C VAL A 153 -6.96 5.27 3.51
N LYS A 154 -8.22 4.83 3.35
CA LYS A 154 -9.24 5.48 2.53
C LYS A 154 -9.53 6.89 3.01
N ASN A 155 -9.76 7.07 4.31
CA ASN A 155 -10.04 8.37 4.90
C ASN A 155 -8.86 9.34 4.73
N ALA A 156 -7.63 8.86 4.94
CA ALA A 156 -6.42 9.64 4.68
C ALA A 156 -6.30 10.04 3.20
N PHE A 157 -6.62 9.14 2.29
CA PHE A 157 -6.55 9.41 0.85
C PHE A 157 -7.62 10.42 0.41
N MET A 158 -8.82 10.34 0.94
CA MET A 158 -9.88 11.34 0.69
C MET A 158 -9.44 12.71 1.18
N TYR A 159 -8.93 12.82 2.41
CA TYR A 159 -8.39 14.07 2.95
C TYR A 159 -7.24 14.60 2.09
N TYR A 160 -6.31 13.73 1.68
CA TYR A 160 -5.21 14.08 0.78
C TYR A 160 -5.72 14.67 -0.54
N LEU A 161 -6.70 14.04 -1.19
CA LEU A 161 -7.25 14.53 -2.45
C LEU A 161 -7.92 15.91 -2.31
N GLU A 162 -8.68 16.09 -1.23
CA GLU A 162 -9.49 17.30 -1.00
C GLU A 162 -8.64 18.48 -0.54
N GLN A 163 -7.66 18.25 0.35
CA GLN A 163 -6.96 19.32 1.06
C GLN A 163 -5.50 19.49 0.63
N LEU A 164 -4.81 18.45 0.17
CA LEU A 164 -3.36 18.45 0.05
C LEU A 164 -2.85 18.32 -1.38
N ASN A 165 -3.51 17.54 -2.23
CA ASN A 165 -3.02 17.20 -3.59
C ASN A 165 -3.00 18.40 -4.54
N GLN A 166 -3.99 19.29 -4.45
CA GLN A 166 -4.08 20.50 -5.31
C GLN A 166 -4.01 20.16 -6.82
N GLY A 167 -4.57 19.02 -7.20
CA GLY A 167 -4.65 18.62 -8.60
C GLY A 167 -3.36 18.05 -9.21
N ARG A 168 -2.30 17.82 -8.43
CA ARG A 168 -1.01 17.29 -8.87
C ARG A 168 -1.13 15.85 -9.37
N PRO A 169 -0.25 15.42 -10.31
CA PRO A 169 -0.15 14.00 -10.68
C PRO A 169 0.25 13.12 -9.50
N ILE A 170 -0.26 11.89 -9.50
CA ILE A 170 -0.20 10.99 -8.34
C ILE A 170 0.58 9.71 -8.69
N ILE A 171 1.44 9.32 -7.79
CA ILE A 171 2.03 7.98 -7.71
C ILE A 171 1.40 7.29 -6.49
N ILE A 172 0.86 6.10 -6.67
CA ILE A 172 0.52 5.22 -5.55
C ILE A 172 1.69 4.28 -5.34
N ALA A 173 2.25 4.24 -4.13
CA ALA A 173 3.33 3.32 -3.82
C ALA A 173 3.01 2.54 -2.54
N SER A 174 3.35 1.26 -2.51
CA SER A 174 3.01 0.42 -1.36
C SER A 174 3.90 -0.82 -1.28
N HIS A 175 3.92 -1.41 -0.08
CA HIS A 175 4.59 -2.69 0.15
C HIS A 175 3.77 -3.59 1.09
N SER A 176 3.74 -4.90 0.81
CA SER A 176 3.18 -5.95 1.68
C SER A 176 1.71 -5.66 2.07
N GLN A 177 1.37 -5.52 3.37
CA GLN A 177 0.01 -5.16 3.81
C GLN A 177 -0.47 -3.86 3.14
N GLY A 178 0.39 -2.87 2.98
CA GLY A 178 0.05 -1.65 2.25
C GLY A 178 -0.41 -1.91 0.83
N THR A 179 0.10 -2.96 0.18
CA THR A 179 -0.33 -3.33 -1.19
C THR A 179 -1.75 -3.91 -1.23
N VAL A 180 -2.18 -4.61 -0.18
CA VAL A 180 -3.58 -5.06 -0.05
C VAL A 180 -4.52 -3.85 -0.07
N HIS A 181 -4.15 -2.81 0.67
CA HIS A 181 -4.94 -1.57 0.73
C HIS A 181 -4.82 -0.73 -0.54
N ALA A 182 -3.61 -0.62 -1.11
CA ALA A 182 -3.38 0.11 -2.36
C ALA A 182 -4.16 -0.47 -3.53
N ALA A 183 -4.25 -1.80 -3.65
CA ALA A 183 -5.02 -2.45 -4.70
C ALA A 183 -6.52 -2.12 -4.60
N ARG A 184 -7.09 -2.13 -3.36
CA ARG A 184 -8.48 -1.71 -3.12
C ARG A 184 -8.69 -0.23 -3.46
N LEU A 185 -7.76 0.62 -3.04
CA LEU A 185 -7.81 2.06 -3.27
C LEU A 185 -7.75 2.39 -4.78
N LEU A 186 -6.88 1.73 -5.54
CA LEU A 186 -6.80 1.89 -6.99
C LEU A 186 -8.12 1.48 -7.67
N LYS A 187 -8.71 0.39 -7.23
CA LYS A 187 -9.99 -0.09 -7.77
C LYS A 187 -11.14 0.86 -7.45
N GLU A 188 -11.16 1.44 -6.26
CA GLU A 188 -12.24 2.31 -5.79
C GLU A 188 -12.13 3.75 -6.35
N PHE A 189 -10.94 4.31 -6.42
CA PHE A 189 -10.75 5.74 -6.73
C PHE A 189 -10.24 6.01 -8.14
N PHE A 190 -9.52 5.07 -8.75
CA PHE A 190 -8.88 5.30 -10.05
C PHE A 190 -9.60 4.57 -11.18
N GLU A 191 -9.88 3.27 -10.99
CA GLU A 191 -10.45 2.44 -12.05
C GLU A 191 -11.83 2.97 -12.48
N GLY A 192 -11.97 3.34 -13.77
CA GLY A 192 -13.21 3.90 -14.29
C GLY A 192 -13.51 5.34 -13.85
N ASN A 193 -12.61 6.02 -13.15
CA ASN A 193 -12.78 7.37 -12.64
C ASN A 193 -11.82 8.36 -13.31
N MET A 194 -12.18 9.64 -13.32
CA MET A 194 -11.34 10.72 -13.88
C MET A 194 -9.98 10.84 -13.19
N LEU A 195 -9.84 10.37 -11.94
CA LEU A 195 -8.58 10.36 -11.22
C LEU A 195 -7.52 9.49 -11.92
N MET A 196 -7.94 8.53 -12.76
CA MET A 196 -7.04 7.75 -13.62
C MET A 196 -6.15 8.63 -14.49
N ASN A 197 -6.64 9.76 -14.95
CA ASN A 197 -5.89 10.71 -15.79
C ASN A 197 -4.74 11.40 -15.03
N LYS A 198 -4.73 11.33 -13.69
CA LYS A 198 -3.67 11.87 -12.83
C LYS A 198 -2.70 10.79 -12.36
N LEU A 199 -2.96 9.51 -12.63
CA LEU A 199 -2.08 8.42 -12.22
C LEU A 199 -0.83 8.39 -13.10
N ILE A 200 0.33 8.63 -12.49
CA ILE A 200 1.61 8.40 -13.16
C ILE A 200 1.89 6.89 -13.20
N CYS A 201 1.93 6.25 -12.04
CA CYS A 201 2.15 4.82 -11.91
C CYS A 201 1.74 4.34 -10.50
N ALA A 202 1.26 3.11 -10.38
CA ALA A 202 1.10 2.45 -9.09
C ALA A 202 2.18 1.40 -8.89
N TYR A 203 3.06 1.57 -7.89
CA TYR A 203 4.05 0.61 -7.42
C TYR A 203 3.44 -0.20 -6.28
N ILE A 204 2.72 -1.29 -6.59
CA ILE A 204 2.01 -2.13 -5.61
C ILE A 204 2.79 -3.43 -5.38
N ILE A 205 3.73 -3.40 -4.43
CA ILE A 205 4.83 -4.34 -4.33
C ILE A 205 4.63 -5.30 -3.13
N GLY A 206 5.10 -6.54 -3.27
CA GLY A 206 5.21 -7.51 -2.17
C GLY A 206 3.97 -8.39 -1.96
N MET A 207 2.86 -8.12 -2.63
CA MET A 207 1.68 -8.98 -2.64
C MET A 207 1.30 -9.38 -4.08
N PRO A 208 0.66 -10.53 -4.28
CA PRO A 208 0.25 -10.93 -5.62
C PRO A 208 -0.94 -10.10 -6.09
N ILE A 209 -0.87 -9.62 -7.32
CA ILE A 209 -2.00 -8.98 -7.99
C ILE A 209 -2.40 -9.89 -9.15
N PRO A 210 -3.56 -10.55 -9.10
CA PRO A 210 -4.06 -11.38 -10.19
C PRO A 210 -4.17 -10.57 -11.49
N GLU A 211 -3.88 -11.19 -12.64
CA GLU A 211 -3.91 -10.50 -13.94
C GLU A 211 -5.30 -9.91 -14.28
N ASN A 212 -6.36 -10.48 -13.73
CA ASN A 212 -7.74 -10.05 -13.89
C ASN A 212 -8.27 -9.22 -12.69
N TYR A 213 -7.39 -8.77 -11.79
CA TYR A 213 -7.82 -7.99 -10.62
C TYR A 213 -8.41 -6.64 -11.00
N PHE A 214 -7.75 -5.95 -11.93
CA PHE A 214 -8.24 -4.70 -12.52
C PHE A 214 -8.88 -4.97 -13.89
N SER A 215 -9.94 -4.24 -14.21
CA SER A 215 -10.63 -4.33 -15.50
C SER A 215 -10.17 -3.25 -16.49
N GLN A 216 -9.66 -2.12 -15.99
CA GLN A 216 -9.26 -0.97 -16.82
C GLN A 216 -7.83 -0.49 -16.53
N LEU A 217 -7.30 -0.75 -15.33
CA LEU A 217 -5.92 -0.38 -15.00
C LEU A 217 -4.96 -1.44 -15.54
N SER A 218 -4.20 -1.09 -16.57
CA SER A 218 -3.26 -2.01 -17.23
C SER A 218 -1.93 -2.14 -16.47
N VAL A 219 -1.18 -3.20 -16.77
CA VAL A 219 0.21 -3.36 -16.30
C VAL A 219 1.13 -2.42 -17.08
N CYS A 220 2.11 -1.85 -16.38
CA CYS A 220 3.22 -1.14 -17.04
C CYS A 220 4.25 -2.17 -17.55
N ASP A 221 4.43 -2.25 -18.83
CA ASP A 221 5.35 -3.20 -19.50
C ASP A 221 6.56 -2.52 -20.18
N GLN A 222 6.69 -1.19 -19.98
CA GLN A 222 7.82 -0.39 -20.45
C GLN A 222 8.29 0.58 -19.35
N PRO A 223 9.57 0.98 -19.37
CA PRO A 223 10.13 1.89 -18.36
C PRO A 223 9.43 3.25 -18.27
N SER A 224 8.83 3.72 -19.36
CA SER A 224 8.18 5.04 -19.47
C SER A 224 6.66 4.97 -19.51
N SER A 225 6.03 3.79 -19.39
CA SER A 225 4.56 3.66 -19.36
C SER A 225 3.98 4.42 -18.15
N THR A 226 2.86 5.12 -18.36
CA THR A 226 2.14 5.88 -17.32
C THR A 226 0.65 5.56 -17.34
N GLY A 227 -0.06 5.81 -16.22
CA GLY A 227 -1.46 5.41 -16.06
C GLY A 227 -1.62 3.90 -15.88
N CYS A 228 -0.66 3.23 -15.26
CA CYS A 228 -0.58 1.78 -15.16
C CYS A 228 0.06 1.35 -13.83
N PHE A 229 0.17 0.06 -13.56
CA PHE A 229 0.78 -0.44 -12.32
C PHE A 229 1.93 -1.40 -12.56
N VAL A 230 2.81 -1.55 -11.56
CA VAL A 230 3.85 -2.57 -11.47
C VAL A 230 3.72 -3.34 -10.15
N SER A 231 4.03 -4.63 -10.18
CA SER A 231 4.01 -5.49 -9.01
C SER A 231 5.07 -6.57 -9.10
N TRP A 232 5.64 -6.98 -7.97
CA TRP A 232 6.52 -8.15 -7.84
C TRP A 232 6.62 -8.61 -6.40
N ARG A 233 7.08 -9.86 -6.22
CA ARG A 233 7.46 -10.50 -4.93
C ARG A 233 8.78 -11.20 -5.15
N THR A 234 9.82 -10.89 -4.37
CA THR A 234 11.18 -11.36 -4.63
C THR A 234 11.54 -12.60 -3.81
N TYR A 235 12.03 -13.62 -4.50
CA TYR A 235 12.51 -14.85 -3.91
C TYR A 235 13.86 -15.25 -4.51
N LYS A 236 14.63 -16.06 -3.76
CA LYS A 236 15.87 -16.63 -4.25
C LYS A 236 15.59 -17.54 -5.46
N LYS A 237 16.37 -17.41 -6.53
CA LYS A 237 16.31 -18.29 -7.71
C LYS A 237 16.32 -19.77 -7.30
N GLY A 238 15.39 -20.53 -7.88
CA GLY A 238 15.19 -21.94 -7.58
C GLY A 238 14.43 -22.23 -6.27
N TYR A 239 13.89 -21.22 -5.58
CA TYR A 239 13.00 -21.39 -4.46
C TYR A 239 11.61 -20.92 -4.80
N GLU A 240 10.64 -21.79 -4.62
CA GLU A 240 9.22 -21.54 -4.81
C GLU A 240 8.48 -21.95 -3.54
N PRO A 241 7.91 -21.00 -2.79
CA PRO A 241 7.14 -21.28 -1.58
C PRO A 241 5.89 -22.13 -1.86
N GLU A 242 5.52 -23.03 -0.97
CA GLU A 242 4.35 -23.89 -1.13
C GLU A 242 3.04 -23.12 -1.30
N PHE A 243 2.90 -21.96 -0.65
CA PHE A 243 1.70 -21.13 -0.81
C PHE A 243 1.61 -20.51 -2.22
N ILE A 244 2.74 -20.22 -2.86
CA ILE A 244 2.74 -19.71 -4.26
C ILE A 244 2.40 -20.83 -5.24
N LYS A 245 2.92 -22.05 -5.04
CA LYS A 245 2.55 -23.21 -5.86
C LYS A 245 1.05 -23.54 -5.80
N LYS A 246 0.40 -23.19 -4.69
CA LYS A 246 -1.04 -23.41 -4.48
C LYS A 246 -1.91 -22.25 -5.01
N GLU A 247 -1.32 -21.17 -5.50
CA GLU A 247 -2.08 -20.10 -6.13
C GLU A 247 -2.74 -20.62 -7.43
N ASN A 248 -4.05 -20.49 -7.51
CA ASN A 248 -4.86 -20.93 -8.67
C ASN A 248 -5.13 -19.80 -9.67
N PHE A 249 -4.33 -18.76 -9.64
CA PHE A 249 -4.39 -17.60 -10.52
C PHE A 249 -3.00 -17.23 -11.00
N LYS A 250 -2.93 -16.49 -12.10
CA LYS A 250 -1.69 -15.88 -12.58
C LYS A 250 -1.57 -14.47 -12.04
N ALA A 251 -0.45 -14.18 -11.38
CA ALA A 251 -0.16 -12.85 -10.85
C ALA A 251 0.72 -12.06 -11.81
N ILE A 252 0.52 -10.75 -11.83
CA ILE A 252 1.38 -9.82 -12.55
C ILE A 252 2.72 -9.70 -11.83
N VAL A 253 3.81 -9.86 -12.61
CA VAL A 253 5.18 -9.65 -12.14
C VAL A 253 5.93 -8.81 -13.16
N VAL A 254 6.40 -7.63 -12.72
CA VAL A 254 7.25 -6.74 -13.51
C VAL A 254 8.67 -6.80 -12.95
N ASN A 255 9.65 -6.96 -13.84
CA ASN A 255 11.06 -6.98 -13.46
C ASN A 255 11.55 -5.54 -13.18
N PRO A 256 11.94 -5.18 -11.95
CA PRO A 256 12.34 -3.81 -11.61
C PRO A 256 13.71 -3.39 -12.17
N LEU A 257 14.43 -4.27 -12.86
CA LEU A 257 15.66 -3.94 -13.57
C LEU A 257 15.42 -3.54 -15.03
N THR A 258 14.34 -4.06 -15.64
CA THR A 258 14.00 -3.81 -17.07
C THR A 258 12.67 -3.10 -17.23
N TRP A 259 11.81 -3.13 -16.20
CA TRP A 259 10.43 -2.62 -16.21
C TRP A 259 9.52 -3.30 -17.22
N THR A 260 9.81 -4.59 -17.52
CA THR A 260 9.03 -5.45 -18.42
C THR A 260 8.50 -6.67 -17.69
N THR A 261 7.53 -7.35 -18.29
CA THR A 261 6.95 -8.62 -17.79
C THR A 261 7.61 -9.87 -18.36
N THR A 262 8.66 -9.72 -19.17
CA THR A 262 9.32 -10.84 -19.83
C THR A 262 10.11 -11.72 -18.87
N GLY A 263 10.13 -13.04 -19.11
CA GLY A 263 10.90 -14.00 -18.32
C GLY A 263 12.41 -13.98 -18.56
N THR A 264 12.92 -13.03 -19.35
CA THR A 264 14.34 -12.88 -19.62
C THR A 264 15.10 -12.49 -18.35
N LEU A 265 16.22 -13.17 -18.09
CA LEU A 265 17.09 -12.84 -16.97
C LEU A 265 17.74 -11.47 -17.18
N ALA A 266 17.45 -10.53 -16.31
CA ALA A 266 18.16 -9.25 -16.23
C ALA A 266 19.42 -9.40 -15.39
N ALA A 267 20.57 -9.11 -15.96
CA ALA A 267 21.86 -9.21 -15.28
C ALA A 267 21.97 -8.25 -14.09
N SER A 268 22.78 -8.61 -13.08
CA SER A 268 22.98 -7.75 -11.91
C SER A 268 23.65 -6.41 -12.24
N SER A 269 24.36 -6.30 -13.37
CA SER A 269 24.88 -5.02 -13.88
C SER A 269 23.79 -3.95 -14.13
N LEU A 270 22.54 -4.36 -14.34
CA LEU A 270 21.38 -3.46 -14.46
C LEU A 270 20.84 -2.99 -13.10
N ASN A 271 21.28 -3.60 -12.00
CA ASN A 271 20.92 -3.16 -10.65
C ASN A 271 21.77 -1.96 -10.27
N LYS A 272 21.19 -0.78 -10.30
CA LYS A 272 21.83 0.51 -10.06
C LYS A 272 22.29 0.69 -8.62
N GLY A 273 21.62 0.04 -7.68
CA GLY A 273 22.02 0.01 -6.29
C GLY A 273 20.90 -0.25 -5.32
N ALA A 274 21.23 -1.06 -4.32
CA ALA A 274 20.38 -1.34 -3.17
C ALA A 274 20.76 -0.46 -1.98
N VAL A 275 19.76 -0.15 -1.14
CA VAL A 275 19.95 0.40 0.20
C VAL A 275 19.57 -0.69 1.19
N LEU A 276 20.59 -1.23 1.89
CA LEU A 276 20.41 -2.34 2.82
C LEU A 276 20.48 -1.85 4.28
N LYS A 277 20.96 -2.70 5.21
CA LYS A 277 21.01 -2.39 6.64
C LYS A 277 21.62 -1.01 6.98
N ASN A 278 22.64 -0.57 6.27
CA ASN A 278 23.19 0.77 6.39
C ASN A 278 22.55 1.66 5.32
N PHE A 279 21.66 2.55 5.73
CA PHE A 279 20.97 3.48 4.84
C PHE A 279 21.94 4.35 4.03
N ASN A 280 23.06 4.74 4.62
CA ASN A 280 24.06 5.61 3.99
C ASN A 280 25.05 4.87 3.08
N LYS A 281 24.75 3.58 2.75
CA LYS A 281 25.58 2.79 1.83
C LYS A 281 24.74 2.26 0.67
N ILE A 282 25.12 2.66 -0.54
CA ILE A 282 24.55 2.09 -1.77
C ILE A 282 25.40 0.91 -2.21
N VAL A 283 24.77 -0.22 -2.54
CA VAL A 283 25.42 -1.43 -3.01
C VAL A 283 24.98 -1.67 -4.45
N PRO A 284 25.77 -1.33 -5.47
CA PRO A 284 25.43 -1.56 -6.87
C PRO A 284 25.55 -3.04 -7.24
N ALA A 285 24.88 -3.45 -8.29
CA ALA A 285 24.91 -4.80 -8.85
C ALA A 285 24.66 -5.93 -7.82
N VAL A 286 23.82 -5.62 -6.81
CA VAL A 286 23.63 -6.50 -5.65
C VAL A 286 22.86 -7.78 -5.99
N VAL A 287 21.92 -7.71 -6.95
CA VAL A 287 21.10 -8.83 -7.40
C VAL A 287 20.80 -8.73 -8.90
N ASN A 288 20.58 -9.90 -9.52
CA ASN A 288 19.89 -10.01 -10.80
C ASN A 288 18.38 -10.17 -10.58
N ALA A 289 17.59 -10.19 -11.64
CA ALA A 289 16.14 -10.42 -11.54
C ALA A 289 15.61 -11.16 -12.78
N GLN A 290 14.68 -12.09 -12.55
CA GLN A 290 14.01 -12.86 -13.59
C GLN A 290 12.54 -13.09 -13.18
N VAL A 291 11.61 -12.74 -14.05
CA VAL A 291 10.21 -13.10 -13.88
C VAL A 291 10.07 -14.61 -14.00
N HIS A 292 9.45 -15.25 -13.01
CA HIS A 292 9.20 -16.69 -12.98
C HIS A 292 7.84 -16.98 -12.33
N GLY A 293 6.87 -17.42 -13.13
CA GLY A 293 5.51 -17.63 -12.65
C GLY A 293 4.97 -16.39 -11.93
N ASN A 294 4.48 -16.58 -10.73
CA ASN A 294 3.87 -15.54 -9.90
C ASN A 294 4.89 -14.77 -9.02
N MET A 295 6.19 -14.84 -9.31
CA MET A 295 7.23 -14.23 -8.49
C MET A 295 8.41 -13.70 -9.31
N LEU A 296 9.23 -12.90 -8.67
CA LEU A 296 10.52 -12.44 -9.17
C LEU A 296 11.64 -13.28 -8.55
N TRP A 297 12.34 -14.08 -9.35
CA TRP A 297 13.55 -14.74 -8.90
C TRP A 297 14.75 -13.82 -8.93
N SER A 298 15.59 -13.95 -7.92
CA SER A 298 16.80 -13.16 -7.76
C SER A 298 17.93 -14.02 -7.22
N CYS A 299 19.17 -13.73 -7.57
CA CYS A 299 20.33 -14.39 -6.98
C CYS A 299 20.47 -14.00 -5.50
N LYS A 300 21.28 -14.74 -4.74
CA LYS A 300 21.73 -14.27 -3.41
C LYS A 300 22.35 -12.88 -3.55
N PRO A 301 22.00 -11.92 -2.66
CA PRO A 301 22.61 -10.60 -2.68
C PRO A 301 24.14 -10.66 -2.63
N ASN A 302 24.79 -9.93 -3.50
CA ASN A 302 26.25 -9.84 -3.56
C ASN A 302 26.76 -8.83 -2.54
N VAL A 303 26.89 -9.27 -1.30
CA VAL A 303 27.31 -8.46 -0.14
C VAL A 303 28.37 -9.22 0.67
N PRO A 304 29.20 -8.55 1.49
CA PRO A 304 30.09 -9.21 2.44
C PRO A 304 29.29 -10.22 3.30
N GLY A 305 29.83 -11.41 3.47
CA GLY A 305 29.15 -12.48 4.20
C GLY A 305 28.10 -13.26 3.37
N ARG A 306 28.03 -13.06 2.05
CA ARG A 306 27.10 -13.76 1.14
C ARG A 306 27.03 -15.26 1.34
N LEU A 307 28.12 -15.92 1.70
CA LEU A 307 28.18 -17.38 1.92
C LEU A 307 27.23 -17.79 3.05
N PHE A 308 27.14 -16.99 4.10
CA PHE A 308 26.29 -17.23 5.27
C PHE A 308 24.85 -16.77 5.08
N PHE A 309 24.51 -16.17 3.95
CA PHE A 309 23.15 -15.69 3.68
C PHE A 309 22.25 -16.86 3.31
N THR A 310 21.41 -17.30 4.24
CA THR A 310 20.55 -18.50 4.11
C THR A 310 19.11 -18.18 3.67
N LYS A 311 18.66 -16.92 3.80
CA LYS A 311 17.28 -16.52 3.46
C LYS A 311 16.94 -16.86 2.01
N LYS A 312 15.74 -17.40 1.80
CA LYS A 312 15.19 -17.71 0.48
C LYS A 312 14.07 -16.74 0.07
N ASN A 313 13.37 -16.18 1.07
CA ASN A 313 12.36 -15.15 0.89
C ASN A 313 13.02 -13.77 1.06
N PHE A 314 12.94 -12.93 0.03
CA PHE A 314 13.53 -11.58 0.00
C PHE A 314 12.46 -10.48 0.14
N HIS A 315 11.26 -10.83 0.56
CA HIS A 315 10.12 -9.94 0.67
C HIS A 315 10.43 -8.60 1.37
N ILE A 316 11.17 -8.63 2.49
CA ILE A 316 11.58 -7.40 3.19
C ILE A 316 12.43 -6.48 2.27
N GLY A 317 13.12 -7.07 1.30
CA GLY A 317 13.99 -6.38 0.35
C GLY A 317 13.32 -6.01 -0.97
N ASP A 318 12.04 -6.25 -1.17
CA ASP A 318 11.37 -6.04 -2.46
C ASP A 318 11.58 -4.63 -3.04
N ILE A 319 11.62 -3.60 -2.20
CA ILE A 319 11.95 -2.21 -2.58
C ILE A 319 13.46 -1.96 -2.44
N ASN A 320 14.03 -2.35 -1.32
CA ASN A 320 15.40 -2.01 -0.94
C ASN A 320 16.46 -2.56 -1.88
N LEU A 321 16.25 -3.77 -2.43
CA LEU A 321 17.16 -4.39 -3.40
C LEU A 321 17.21 -3.64 -4.74
N PHE A 322 16.18 -2.87 -5.05
CA PHE A 322 16.01 -2.14 -6.31
C PHE A 322 15.86 -0.62 -6.09
N TYR A 323 16.36 -0.11 -4.99
CA TYR A 323 16.14 1.25 -4.51
C TYR A 323 16.46 2.31 -5.56
N LEU A 324 17.64 2.27 -6.19
CA LEU A 324 18.03 3.24 -7.21
C LEU A 324 17.32 3.01 -8.55
N ASN A 325 16.97 1.76 -8.89
CA ASN A 325 16.17 1.47 -10.07
C ASN A 325 14.75 2.06 -9.95
N ILE A 326 14.14 1.96 -8.77
CA ILE A 326 12.84 2.58 -8.49
C ILE A 326 12.95 4.10 -8.56
N ARG A 327 13.94 4.68 -7.88
CA ARG A 327 14.17 6.13 -7.84
C ARG A 327 14.29 6.74 -9.24
N GLU A 328 15.11 6.13 -10.11
CA GLU A 328 15.26 6.56 -11.49
C GLU A 328 13.99 6.33 -12.32
N ASN A 329 13.32 5.21 -12.15
CA ASN A 329 12.09 4.91 -12.89
C ASN A 329 10.97 5.90 -12.55
N VAL A 330 10.84 6.29 -11.30
CA VAL A 330 9.91 7.35 -10.86
C VAL A 330 10.16 8.64 -11.64
N LYS A 331 11.41 9.09 -11.71
CA LYS A 331 11.81 10.28 -12.46
C LYS A 331 11.46 10.15 -13.95
N ASN A 332 11.76 9.00 -14.54
CA ASN A 332 11.48 8.74 -15.97
C ASN A 332 9.98 8.74 -16.27
N ARG A 333 9.16 8.13 -15.40
CA ARG A 333 7.69 8.10 -15.57
C ARG A 333 7.05 9.46 -15.37
N ILE A 334 7.53 10.25 -14.40
CA ILE A 334 7.09 11.64 -14.22
C ILE A 334 7.40 12.45 -15.50
N ALA A 335 8.62 12.34 -16.02
CA ALA A 335 8.99 13.03 -17.25
C ALA A 335 8.14 12.58 -18.46
N ALA A 336 7.81 11.29 -18.56
CA ALA A 336 6.95 10.76 -19.62
C ALA A 336 5.49 11.21 -19.46
N PHE A 337 5.00 11.35 -18.22
CA PHE A 337 3.64 11.83 -17.95
C PHE A 337 3.43 13.26 -18.44
N TRP A 338 4.41 14.15 -18.26
CA TRP A 338 4.34 15.55 -18.69
C TRP A 338 4.59 15.77 -20.18
N LYS A 339 4.99 14.73 -20.93
CA LYS A 339 5.18 14.77 -22.38
C LYS A 339 3.93 14.35 -23.17
N LYS A 340 2.91 13.86 -22.49
CA LYS A 340 1.61 13.52 -23.09
C LYS A 340 0.77 14.79 -23.25
#